data_9f0b423961387835efcfe37ecb953191
#
_entry.id   9f0b423961387835efcfe37ecb953191
#
_cell.length_a   1.000
_cell.length_b   1.000
_cell.length_c   1.000
_cell.angle_alpha   90.00
_cell.angle_beta   90.00
_cell.angle_gamma   90.00
#
_symmetry.space_group_name_H-M   'P 1'
#
loop_
_entity.id
_entity.type
_entity.pdbx_description
1 polymer ?
#
loop_
_entity_poly.entity_id
_entity_poly.type
_entity_poly.pdbx_seq_one_letter_code
_entity_poly.pdbx_strand_id
1 'polypeptide(L)'
;LDRPDVMAKFRTRIEADKKTCPILLSNGNPVQRGELDGGRHFVVWEDPFKKPCYLFALVAGDLAVVEGTFTTCSGRDVLLQIFVEPHDLDKCDHAMASLQKSMQWDEEVYGREYDLDIYMIVAVSHFNMGAMENKGLNIFNTSCVLANAATTTDAGFQRVESVIAHEYFHNWSGNRVTCRDWFQLSLKEGFTVFRDQEFSADMGSRTVNRIDDVAMLKTVQFAEDSGPMAH
;
A
#
# COMPACT_ATOMS: atom_id res chain seq x y z
N LEU A 1 -4.32 -22.87 5.73
CA LEU A 1 -3.22 -21.89 5.56
C LEU A 1 -3.67 -20.44 5.68
N ASP A 2 -4.95 -20.18 5.50
CA ASP A 2 -5.52 -18.83 5.59
C ASP A 2 -5.81 -18.41 7.04
N ARG A 3 -4.74 -18.44 7.84
CA ARG A 3 -4.72 -18.01 9.24
C ARG A 3 -3.57 -17.03 9.44
N PRO A 4 -3.76 -15.92 10.17
CA PRO A 4 -2.73 -14.91 10.35
C PRO A 4 -1.57 -15.38 11.23
N ASP A 5 -1.76 -16.41 12.06
CA ASP A 5 -0.71 -17.00 12.90
C ASP A 5 0.20 -17.99 12.16
N VAL A 6 -0.13 -18.34 10.91
CA VAL A 6 0.71 -19.19 10.05
C VAL A 6 1.69 -18.33 9.26
N MET A 7 2.90 -18.18 9.81
CA MET A 7 3.95 -17.29 9.32
C MET A 7 4.94 -18.04 8.44
N ALA A 8 5.14 -17.58 7.20
CA ALA A 8 6.08 -18.15 6.24
C ALA A 8 6.98 -17.09 5.59
N LYS A 9 8.17 -17.51 5.16
CA LYS A 9 8.99 -16.74 4.20
C LYS A 9 8.56 -17.11 2.79
N PHE A 10 8.56 -16.11 1.91
CA PHE A 10 8.16 -16.29 0.52
C PHE A 10 9.35 -16.04 -0.40
N ARG A 11 9.56 -17.00 -1.29
CA ARG A 11 10.40 -16.84 -2.46
C ARG A 11 9.57 -17.22 -3.68
N THR A 12 9.35 -16.25 -4.55
CA THR A 12 8.44 -16.38 -5.68
C THR A 12 9.20 -16.23 -6.99
N ARG A 13 9.16 -17.27 -7.83
CA ARG A 13 9.63 -17.20 -9.21
C ARG A 13 8.42 -17.09 -10.13
N ILE A 14 8.39 -16.04 -10.94
CA ILE A 14 7.34 -15.78 -11.92
C ILE A 14 7.97 -15.90 -13.31
N GLU A 15 7.33 -16.65 -14.20
CA GLU A 15 7.73 -16.79 -15.60
C GLU A 15 6.55 -16.49 -16.51
N ALA A 16 6.75 -15.64 -17.49
CA ALA A 16 5.71 -15.30 -18.45
C ALA A 16 6.28 -15.00 -19.84
N ASP A 17 5.38 -14.88 -20.80
CA ASP A 17 5.68 -14.30 -22.11
C ASP A 17 6.00 -12.81 -21.93
N LYS A 18 7.16 -12.37 -22.41
CA LYS A 18 7.66 -11.01 -22.18
C LYS A 18 6.85 -9.96 -22.95
N LYS A 19 6.20 -10.33 -24.03
CA LYS A 19 5.41 -9.41 -24.82
C LYS A 19 4.06 -9.09 -24.17
N THR A 20 3.44 -10.09 -23.54
CA THR A 20 2.12 -9.94 -22.90
C THR A 20 2.22 -9.54 -21.44
N CYS A 21 3.28 -9.93 -20.75
CA CYS A 21 3.52 -9.62 -19.35
C CYS A 21 4.97 -9.15 -19.16
N PRO A 22 5.34 -7.95 -19.62
CA PRO A 22 6.69 -7.40 -19.41
C PRO A 22 7.00 -7.12 -17.96
N ILE A 23 5.98 -6.90 -17.12
CA ILE A 23 6.10 -6.63 -15.68
C ILE A 23 5.69 -7.88 -14.89
N LEU A 24 6.57 -8.31 -13.96
CA LEU A 24 6.36 -9.46 -13.07
C LEU A 24 6.73 -9.06 -11.64
N LEU A 25 5.75 -8.89 -10.77
CA LEU A 25 5.93 -8.37 -9.41
C LEU A 25 5.46 -9.37 -8.36
N SER A 26 6.17 -9.40 -7.24
CA SER A 26 5.75 -10.07 -6.01
C SER A 26 6.34 -9.37 -4.78
N ASN A 27 6.08 -9.90 -3.59
CA ASN A 27 6.54 -9.33 -2.33
C ASN A 27 8.07 -9.44 -2.16
N GLY A 28 8.66 -8.47 -1.47
CA GLY A 28 10.07 -8.44 -1.11
C GLY A 28 10.94 -7.73 -2.13
N ASN A 29 12.20 -8.11 -2.19
CA ASN A 29 13.18 -7.57 -3.12
C ASN A 29 13.37 -8.49 -4.33
N PRO A 30 13.60 -7.97 -5.56
CA PRO A 30 13.93 -8.78 -6.71
C PRO A 30 15.40 -9.26 -6.60
N VAL A 31 15.60 -10.59 -6.52
CA VAL A 31 16.93 -11.16 -6.31
C VAL A 31 17.54 -11.77 -7.58
N GLN A 32 16.71 -12.11 -8.57
CA GLN A 32 17.18 -12.66 -9.85
C GLN A 32 16.17 -12.33 -10.95
N ARG A 33 16.68 -12.07 -12.15
CA ARG A 33 15.89 -11.92 -13.38
C ARG A 33 16.66 -12.48 -14.56
N GLY A 34 15.95 -12.87 -15.61
CA GLY A 34 16.59 -13.37 -16.83
C GLY A 34 15.61 -13.68 -17.95
N GLU A 35 16.18 -13.92 -19.12
CA GLU A 35 15.46 -14.34 -20.31
C GLU A 35 15.37 -15.87 -20.37
N LEU A 36 14.32 -16.37 -21.01
CA LEU A 36 14.06 -17.78 -21.26
C LEU A 36 13.76 -17.98 -22.77
N ASP A 37 13.84 -19.22 -23.21
CA ASP A 37 13.50 -19.58 -24.58
C ASP A 37 12.05 -19.23 -24.92
N GLY A 38 11.80 -19.00 -26.22
CA GLY A 38 10.46 -18.71 -26.73
C GLY A 38 9.92 -17.33 -26.39
N GLY A 39 10.79 -16.34 -26.14
CA GLY A 39 10.37 -14.96 -25.84
C GLY A 39 9.80 -14.79 -24.42
N ARG A 40 10.08 -15.74 -23.53
CA ARG A 40 9.68 -15.68 -22.13
C ARG A 40 10.79 -15.06 -21.26
N HIS A 41 10.43 -14.60 -20.08
CA HIS A 41 11.35 -14.12 -19.08
C HIS A 41 10.91 -14.53 -17.67
N PHE A 42 11.78 -14.30 -16.68
CA PHE A 42 11.45 -14.56 -15.30
C PHE A 42 12.02 -13.50 -14.35
N VAL A 43 11.36 -13.37 -13.21
CA VAL A 43 11.85 -12.62 -12.05
C VAL A 43 11.67 -13.50 -10.81
N VAL A 44 12.68 -13.50 -9.93
CA VAL A 44 12.62 -14.15 -8.60
C VAL A 44 12.58 -13.05 -7.55
N TRP A 45 11.56 -13.09 -6.72
CA TRP A 45 11.36 -12.21 -5.57
C TRP A 45 11.61 -12.96 -4.28
N GLU A 46 12.16 -12.30 -3.29
CA GLU A 46 12.42 -12.86 -1.97
C GLU A 46 12.02 -11.85 -0.89
N ASP A 47 11.04 -12.24 -0.07
CA ASP A 47 10.68 -11.49 1.13
C ASP A 47 11.43 -12.08 2.32
N PRO A 48 12.37 -11.35 2.91
CA PRO A 48 13.17 -11.84 4.04
C PRO A 48 12.35 -11.99 5.33
N PHE A 49 11.19 -11.33 5.40
CA PHE A 49 10.36 -11.32 6.59
C PHE A 49 9.26 -12.38 6.50
N LYS A 50 9.03 -13.07 7.63
CA LYS A 50 7.89 -13.96 7.73
C LYS A 50 6.59 -13.16 7.73
N LYS A 51 5.61 -13.64 6.97
CA LYS A 51 4.27 -13.07 6.93
C LYS A 51 3.21 -14.15 6.73
N PRO A 52 1.95 -13.91 7.12
CA PRO A 52 0.84 -14.78 6.74
C PRO A 52 0.53 -14.66 5.24
N CYS A 53 -0.12 -15.69 4.69
CA CYS A 53 -0.37 -15.77 3.25
C CYS A 53 -1.33 -14.70 2.71
N TYR A 54 -2.19 -14.09 3.54
CA TYR A 54 -3.08 -13.03 3.08
C TYR A 54 -2.34 -11.76 2.62
N LEU A 55 -1.09 -11.56 3.07
CA LEU A 55 -0.23 -10.46 2.63
C LEU A 55 0.55 -10.76 1.34
N PHE A 56 0.47 -11.99 0.84
CA PHE A 56 1.09 -12.36 -0.42
C PHE A 56 0.35 -11.70 -1.60
N ALA A 57 1.13 -11.17 -2.56
CA ALA A 57 0.62 -10.65 -3.82
C ALA A 57 1.52 -11.08 -4.99
N LEU A 58 0.90 -11.20 -6.16
CA LEU A 58 1.56 -11.43 -7.44
C LEU A 58 0.85 -10.61 -8.51
N VAL A 59 1.63 -9.88 -9.30
CA VAL A 59 1.13 -9.11 -10.44
C VAL A 59 1.95 -9.46 -11.68
N ALA A 60 1.28 -9.70 -12.78
CA ALA A 60 1.89 -9.88 -14.10
C ALA A 60 1.03 -9.16 -15.14
N GLY A 61 1.64 -8.35 -15.99
CA GLY A 61 0.89 -7.58 -16.99
C GLY A 61 1.75 -6.62 -17.79
N ASP A 62 1.09 -5.89 -18.67
CA ASP A 62 1.67 -4.77 -19.43
C ASP A 62 1.30 -3.47 -18.72
N LEU A 63 2.16 -3.03 -17.82
CA LEU A 63 1.98 -1.83 -17.00
C LEU A 63 3.10 -0.84 -17.24
N ALA A 64 2.76 0.44 -17.14
CA ALA A 64 3.72 1.53 -17.07
C ALA A 64 4.10 1.80 -15.61
N VAL A 65 5.26 2.41 -15.38
CA VAL A 65 5.77 2.68 -14.03
C VAL A 65 6.19 4.14 -13.89
N VAL A 66 5.81 4.74 -12.76
CA VAL A 66 6.38 5.99 -12.26
C VAL A 66 7.34 5.65 -11.13
N GLU A 67 8.57 6.16 -11.20
CA GLU A 67 9.62 5.88 -10.22
C GLU A 67 9.94 7.11 -9.39
N GLY A 68 10.27 6.87 -8.14
CA GLY A 68 10.78 7.84 -7.18
C GLY A 68 11.73 7.18 -6.21
N THR A 69 12.32 7.99 -5.34
CA THR A 69 13.25 7.50 -4.30
C THR A 69 12.88 8.15 -2.96
N PHE A 70 13.15 7.44 -1.89
CA PHE A 70 13.14 8.00 -0.54
C PHE A 70 14.42 7.57 0.17
N THR A 71 15.18 8.55 0.70
CA THR A 71 16.35 8.26 1.54
C THR A 71 15.91 8.22 2.99
N THR A 72 16.04 7.07 3.63
CA THR A 72 15.62 6.83 5.02
C THR A 72 16.52 7.57 6.02
N CYS A 73 16.08 7.67 7.27
CA CYS A 73 16.85 8.31 8.35
C CYS A 73 18.22 7.66 8.60
N SER A 74 18.38 6.37 8.26
CA SER A 74 19.69 5.69 8.31
C SER A 74 20.56 5.91 7.08
N GLY A 75 20.07 6.67 6.06
CA GLY A 75 20.79 6.97 4.81
C GLY A 75 20.68 5.89 3.75
N ARG A 76 19.70 4.97 3.84
CA ARG A 76 19.44 3.95 2.84
C ARG A 76 18.42 4.46 1.82
N ASP A 77 18.72 4.29 0.54
CA ASP A 77 17.79 4.64 -0.54
C ASP A 77 16.78 3.50 -0.76
N VAL A 78 15.51 3.87 -0.80
CA VAL A 78 14.38 3.00 -1.13
C VAL A 78 13.83 3.41 -2.50
N LEU A 79 13.77 2.45 -3.43
CA LEU A 79 13.12 2.65 -4.72
C LEU A 79 11.60 2.63 -4.54
N LEU A 80 10.91 3.68 -5.00
CA LEU A 80 9.46 3.78 -4.98
C LEU A 80 8.94 3.60 -6.39
N GLN A 81 7.96 2.72 -6.59
CA GLN A 81 7.37 2.46 -7.90
C GLN A 81 5.85 2.43 -7.83
N ILE A 82 5.21 3.17 -8.72
CA ILE A 82 3.74 3.13 -8.92
C ILE A 82 3.47 2.59 -10.31
N PHE A 83 2.86 1.42 -10.37
CA PHE A 83 2.49 0.74 -11.61
C PHE A 83 1.04 1.05 -11.94
N VAL A 84 0.80 1.51 -13.16
CA VAL A 84 -0.51 1.91 -13.67
C VAL A 84 -0.68 1.47 -15.13
N GLU A 85 -1.89 1.55 -15.65
CA GLU A 85 -2.08 1.45 -17.10
C GLU A 85 -1.42 2.66 -17.80
N PRO A 86 -0.88 2.49 -19.04
CA PRO A 86 -0.08 3.54 -19.70
C PRO A 86 -0.76 4.91 -19.82
N HIS A 87 -2.09 4.95 -19.91
CA HIS A 87 -2.86 6.20 -20.03
C HIS A 87 -3.05 6.96 -18.70
N ASP A 88 -2.55 6.41 -17.59
CA ASP A 88 -2.68 6.99 -16.24
C ASP A 88 -1.35 7.50 -15.67
N LEU A 89 -0.26 7.44 -16.43
CA LEU A 89 1.08 7.86 -15.98
C LEU A 89 1.12 9.29 -15.44
N ASP A 90 0.40 10.21 -16.06
CA ASP A 90 0.37 11.63 -15.71
C ASP A 90 -0.50 11.97 -14.48
N LYS A 91 -1.03 10.95 -13.80
CA LYS A 91 -1.94 11.11 -12.65
C LYS A 91 -1.36 10.58 -11.32
N CYS A 92 -0.07 10.21 -11.30
CA CYS A 92 0.57 9.54 -10.17
C CYS A 92 1.36 10.46 -9.24
N ASP A 93 1.61 11.71 -9.63
CA ASP A 93 2.53 12.62 -8.90
C ASP A 93 2.08 12.84 -7.45
N HIS A 94 0.77 13.02 -7.23
CA HIS A 94 0.24 13.24 -5.89
C HIS A 94 0.40 12.00 -5.00
N ALA A 95 0.17 10.81 -5.53
CA ALA A 95 0.36 9.56 -4.82
C ALA A 95 1.84 9.33 -4.46
N MET A 96 2.77 9.62 -5.37
CA MET A 96 4.21 9.55 -5.11
C MET A 96 4.62 10.51 -4.00
N ALA A 97 4.19 11.77 -4.07
CA ALA A 97 4.47 12.75 -3.04
C ALA A 97 3.86 12.37 -1.69
N SER A 98 2.65 11.80 -1.68
CA SER A 98 1.96 11.32 -0.48
C SER A 98 2.72 10.15 0.17
N LEU A 99 3.24 9.22 -0.64
CA LEU A 99 4.06 8.11 -0.14
C LEU A 99 5.35 8.62 0.52
N GLN A 100 6.07 9.54 -0.13
CA GLN A 100 7.29 10.12 0.44
C GLN A 100 7.03 10.85 1.75
N LYS A 101 5.93 11.62 1.84
CA LYS A 101 5.52 12.28 3.08
C LYS A 101 5.17 11.27 4.18
N SER A 102 4.48 10.19 3.84
CA SER A 102 4.12 9.13 4.80
C SER A 102 5.35 8.44 5.37
N MET A 103 6.34 8.17 4.54
CA MET A 103 7.62 7.58 4.95
C MET A 103 8.37 8.52 5.91
N GLN A 104 8.48 9.78 5.56
CA GLN A 104 9.12 10.80 6.39
C GLN A 104 8.41 10.95 7.74
N TRP A 105 7.09 11.07 7.73
CA TRP A 105 6.29 11.25 8.94
C TRP A 105 6.40 10.05 9.89
N ASP A 106 6.40 8.82 9.36
CA ASP A 106 6.56 7.60 10.16
C ASP A 106 7.93 7.53 10.85
N GLU A 107 8.99 7.97 10.17
CA GLU A 107 10.32 8.09 10.77
C GLU A 107 10.37 9.17 11.85
N GLU A 108 9.78 10.35 11.60
CA GLU A 108 9.82 11.50 12.52
C GLU A 108 8.94 11.28 13.77
N VAL A 109 7.74 10.72 13.60
CA VAL A 109 6.75 10.60 14.68
C VAL A 109 6.86 9.28 15.44
N TYR A 110 7.07 8.17 14.73
CA TYR A 110 7.12 6.83 15.31
C TYR A 110 8.50 6.19 15.33
N GLY A 111 9.49 6.82 14.69
CA GLY A 111 10.84 6.24 14.56
C GLY A 111 10.82 4.92 13.77
N ARG A 112 9.95 4.82 12.74
CA ARG A 112 9.76 3.60 11.96
C ARG A 112 10.26 3.77 10.54
N GLU A 113 11.45 3.24 10.31
CA GLU A 113 12.08 3.20 8.99
C GLU A 113 11.47 2.06 8.16
N TYR A 114 11.29 2.27 6.86
CA TYR A 114 10.89 1.21 5.93
C TYR A 114 11.99 0.14 5.80
N ASP A 115 11.61 -1.10 5.71
CA ASP A 115 12.50 -2.25 5.95
C ASP A 115 12.84 -3.10 4.72
N LEU A 116 12.41 -2.68 3.52
CA LEU A 116 12.81 -3.26 2.22
C LEU A 116 13.51 -2.20 1.37
N ASP A 117 14.12 -2.63 0.26
CA ASP A 117 14.83 -1.72 -0.65
C ASP A 117 13.92 -1.15 -1.75
N ILE A 118 12.71 -1.67 -1.84
CA ILE A 118 11.70 -1.27 -2.82
C ILE A 118 10.31 -1.24 -2.19
N TYR A 119 9.52 -0.22 -2.53
CA TYR A 119 8.09 -0.12 -2.22
C TYR A 119 7.30 0.04 -3.50
N MET A 120 6.34 -0.85 -3.72
CA MET A 120 5.56 -0.90 -4.96
C MET A 120 4.07 -0.71 -4.67
N ILE A 121 3.44 0.10 -5.51
CA ILE A 121 1.99 0.28 -5.61
C ILE A 121 1.56 -0.18 -6.98
N VAL A 122 0.49 -0.95 -7.07
CA VAL A 122 -0.16 -1.30 -8.35
C VAL A 122 -1.60 -0.81 -8.31
N ALA A 123 -1.94 0.12 -9.20
CA ALA A 123 -3.31 0.62 -9.31
C ALA A 123 -4.09 -0.20 -10.34
N VAL A 124 -5.22 -0.76 -9.90
CA VAL A 124 -6.10 -1.58 -10.74
C VAL A 124 -7.51 -1.01 -10.76
N SER A 125 -8.14 -0.95 -11.94
CA SER A 125 -9.48 -0.37 -12.13
C SER A 125 -10.62 -1.26 -11.60
N HIS A 126 -10.39 -2.57 -11.55
CA HIS A 126 -11.38 -3.56 -11.10
C HIS A 126 -11.02 -4.15 -9.74
N PHE A 127 -10.91 -3.28 -8.74
CA PHE A 127 -10.64 -3.66 -7.35
C PHE A 127 -11.86 -3.29 -6.51
N ASN A 128 -12.38 -4.25 -5.74
CA ASN A 128 -13.62 -4.09 -4.97
C ASN A 128 -13.41 -3.46 -3.58
N MET A 129 -12.16 -3.12 -3.23
CA MET A 129 -11.78 -2.38 -2.01
C MET A 129 -11.07 -1.07 -2.40
N GLY A 130 -10.73 -0.24 -1.42
CA GLY A 130 -9.89 0.95 -1.63
C GLY A 130 -8.45 0.56 -1.93
N ALA A 131 -7.84 -0.22 -1.04
CA ALA A 131 -6.49 -0.73 -1.19
C ALA A 131 -6.26 -1.97 -0.32
N MET A 132 -5.06 -2.55 -0.41
CA MET A 132 -4.61 -3.69 0.39
C MET A 132 -3.11 -3.60 0.64
N GLU A 133 -2.73 -3.79 1.88
CA GLU A 133 -1.38 -3.64 2.42
C GLU A 133 -0.40 -4.78 2.13
N ASN A 134 -0.56 -5.53 1.06
CA ASN A 134 0.36 -6.62 0.71
C ASN A 134 1.83 -6.16 0.82
N LYS A 135 2.61 -6.85 1.64
CA LYS A 135 3.95 -6.40 2.06
C LYS A 135 4.86 -6.07 0.88
N GLY A 136 5.25 -4.81 0.74
CA GLY A 136 6.15 -4.31 -0.31
C GLY A 136 5.53 -4.24 -1.72
N LEU A 137 4.31 -4.73 -1.92
CA LEU A 137 3.56 -4.71 -3.18
C LEU A 137 2.08 -4.46 -2.89
N ASN A 138 1.72 -3.22 -2.60
CA ASN A 138 0.36 -2.84 -2.26
C ASN A 138 -0.52 -2.74 -3.51
N ILE A 139 -1.73 -3.28 -3.42
CA ILE A 139 -2.70 -3.25 -4.52
C ILE A 139 -3.78 -2.21 -4.19
N PHE A 140 -4.01 -1.29 -5.11
CA PHE A 140 -4.91 -0.16 -4.94
C PHE A 140 -6.00 -0.12 -6.01
N ASN A 141 -7.17 0.32 -5.64
CA ASN A 141 -8.13 0.83 -6.61
C ASN A 141 -7.58 2.13 -7.21
N THR A 142 -7.72 2.32 -8.52
CA THR A 142 -7.25 3.53 -9.22
C THR A 142 -7.76 4.82 -8.58
N SER A 143 -8.97 4.82 -8.01
CA SER A 143 -9.56 5.98 -7.32
C SER A 143 -8.81 6.42 -6.05
N CYS A 144 -7.91 5.58 -5.54
CA CYS A 144 -7.08 5.87 -4.35
C CYS A 144 -5.61 6.17 -4.70
N VAL A 145 -5.28 6.25 -6.00
CA VAL A 145 -3.93 6.56 -6.51
C VAL A 145 -3.96 7.74 -7.47
N LEU A 146 -4.90 7.72 -8.42
CA LEU A 146 -4.91 8.65 -9.54
C LEU A 146 -5.56 9.98 -9.15
N ALA A 147 -4.82 11.06 -9.36
CA ALA A 147 -5.30 12.42 -9.15
C ALA A 147 -4.85 13.34 -10.29
N ASN A 148 -5.76 14.19 -10.75
CA ASN A 148 -5.50 15.17 -11.80
C ASN A 148 -6.06 16.53 -11.38
N ALA A 149 -5.25 17.58 -11.45
CA ALA A 149 -5.62 18.93 -11.00
C ALA A 149 -6.86 19.51 -11.71
N ALA A 150 -7.17 19.05 -12.93
CA ALA A 150 -8.33 19.53 -13.68
C ALA A 150 -9.65 18.85 -13.31
N THR A 151 -9.61 17.66 -12.70
CA THR A 151 -10.80 16.82 -12.51
C THR A 151 -10.97 16.28 -11.09
N THR A 152 -9.91 16.23 -10.29
CA THR A 152 -9.95 15.71 -8.92
C THR A 152 -10.32 16.85 -7.95
N THR A 153 -11.29 16.60 -7.08
CA THR A 153 -11.67 17.54 -6.00
C THR A 153 -10.64 17.54 -4.86
N ASP A 154 -10.68 18.55 -4.00
CA ASP A 154 -9.85 18.60 -2.79
C ASP A 154 -10.05 17.36 -1.92
N ALA A 155 -11.28 16.91 -1.73
CA ALA A 155 -11.59 15.68 -1.03
C ALA A 155 -11.00 14.43 -1.72
N GLY A 156 -10.92 14.43 -3.04
CA GLY A 156 -10.25 13.38 -3.81
C GLY A 156 -8.73 13.35 -3.58
N PHE A 157 -8.08 14.51 -3.55
CA PHE A 157 -6.66 14.61 -3.22
C PHE A 157 -6.39 14.16 -1.77
N GLN A 158 -7.19 14.59 -0.81
CA GLN A 158 -7.09 14.18 0.58
C GLN A 158 -7.27 12.65 0.73
N ARG A 159 -8.24 12.07 0.00
CA ARG A 159 -8.45 10.63 0.01
C ARG A 159 -7.23 9.85 -0.51
N VAL A 160 -6.63 10.28 -1.61
CA VAL A 160 -5.40 9.63 -2.13
C VAL A 160 -4.31 9.71 -1.08
N GLU A 161 -4.04 10.87 -0.49
CA GLU A 161 -3.01 11.05 0.53
C GLU A 161 -3.26 10.16 1.75
N SER A 162 -4.50 10.13 2.27
CA SER A 162 -4.88 9.32 3.44
C SER A 162 -4.76 7.82 3.16
N VAL A 163 -5.24 7.30 2.02
CA VAL A 163 -5.20 5.87 1.72
C VAL A 163 -3.76 5.41 1.43
N ILE A 164 -2.95 6.21 0.74
CA ILE A 164 -1.51 5.92 0.55
C ILE A 164 -0.80 5.81 1.91
N ALA A 165 -1.08 6.73 2.83
CA ALA A 165 -0.52 6.72 4.17
C ALA A 165 -0.99 5.50 4.97
N HIS A 166 -2.28 5.19 4.94
CA HIS A 166 -2.88 4.03 5.62
C HIS A 166 -2.16 2.74 5.23
N GLU A 167 -2.06 2.45 3.94
CA GLU A 167 -1.39 1.23 3.46
C GLU A 167 0.11 1.21 3.76
N TYR A 168 0.78 2.36 3.67
CA TYR A 168 2.18 2.46 4.08
C TYR A 168 2.36 2.16 5.57
N PHE A 169 1.51 2.72 6.44
CA PHE A 169 1.62 2.50 7.89
C PHE A 169 1.35 1.06 8.29
N HIS A 170 0.57 0.33 7.51
CA HIS A 170 0.42 -1.12 7.68
C HIS A 170 1.74 -1.89 7.57
N ASN A 171 2.80 -1.32 6.98
CA ASN A 171 4.09 -1.99 6.94
C ASN A 171 4.55 -2.44 8.32
N TRP A 172 4.32 -1.62 9.35
CA TRP A 172 4.58 -1.96 10.74
C TRP A 172 3.33 -2.45 11.47
N SER A 173 2.23 -1.70 11.46
CA SER A 173 0.98 -2.08 12.13
C SER A 173 0.08 -2.93 11.24
N GLY A 174 0.38 -4.21 11.14
CA GLY A 174 -0.33 -5.19 10.33
C GLY A 174 0.61 -6.19 9.66
N ASN A 175 1.74 -5.75 9.08
CA ASN A 175 2.67 -6.60 8.36
C ASN A 175 3.79 -7.13 9.26
N ARG A 176 4.65 -6.24 9.82
CA ARG A 176 5.73 -6.65 10.72
C ARG A 176 5.19 -7.05 12.09
N VAL A 177 4.21 -6.34 12.61
CA VAL A 177 3.41 -6.73 13.77
C VAL A 177 2.04 -7.15 13.25
N THR A 178 1.91 -8.43 12.91
CA THR A 178 0.70 -8.99 12.28
C THR A 178 -0.32 -9.46 13.32
N CYS A 179 -1.56 -9.68 12.90
CA CYS A 179 -2.62 -10.20 13.75
C CYS A 179 -2.29 -11.61 14.26
N ARG A 180 -2.51 -11.85 15.55
CA ARG A 180 -2.45 -13.19 16.12
C ARG A 180 -3.58 -14.07 15.60
N ASP A 181 -4.75 -13.52 15.45
CA ASP A 181 -5.97 -14.15 14.93
C ASP A 181 -6.91 -13.07 14.38
N TRP A 182 -7.95 -13.47 13.65
CA TRP A 182 -8.88 -12.52 13.01
C TRP A 182 -9.78 -11.77 13.99
N PHE A 183 -9.93 -12.23 15.24
CA PHE A 183 -10.63 -11.47 16.28
C PHE A 183 -9.86 -10.21 16.69
N GLN A 184 -8.57 -10.13 16.38
CA GLN A 184 -7.71 -8.99 16.66
C GLN A 184 -7.60 -8.01 15.45
N LEU A 185 -8.44 -8.17 14.44
CA LEU A 185 -8.39 -7.34 13.22
C LEU A 185 -8.51 -5.85 13.54
N SER A 186 -9.38 -5.46 14.48
CA SER A 186 -9.55 -4.08 14.93
C SER A 186 -8.28 -3.47 15.54
N LEU A 187 -7.38 -4.26 16.11
CA LEU A 187 -6.11 -3.75 16.63
C LEU A 187 -5.16 -3.35 15.49
N LYS A 188 -5.18 -4.09 14.38
CA LYS A 188 -4.42 -3.74 13.17
C LYS A 188 -5.04 -2.51 12.49
N GLU A 189 -6.32 -2.62 12.11
CA GLU A 189 -7.02 -1.58 11.36
C GLU A 189 -7.22 -0.31 12.19
N GLY A 190 -7.72 -0.41 13.41
CA GLY A 190 -7.99 0.74 14.25
C GLY A 190 -6.72 1.52 14.60
N PHE A 191 -5.59 0.84 14.84
CA PHE A 191 -4.33 1.53 15.09
C PHE A 191 -3.78 2.20 13.82
N THR A 192 -3.93 1.57 12.65
CA THR A 192 -3.50 2.16 11.38
C THR A 192 -4.40 3.33 10.99
N VAL A 193 -5.71 3.25 11.18
CA VAL A 193 -6.64 4.38 11.02
C VAL A 193 -6.27 5.54 11.94
N PHE A 194 -5.95 5.28 13.20
CA PHE A 194 -5.48 6.33 14.11
C PHE A 194 -4.22 7.02 13.56
N ARG A 195 -3.27 6.26 13.02
CA ARG A 195 -2.03 6.83 12.46
C ARG A 195 -2.28 7.65 11.19
N ASP A 196 -3.13 7.17 10.28
CA ASP A 196 -3.45 7.91 9.05
C ASP A 196 -4.25 9.18 9.33
N GLN A 197 -5.12 9.19 10.33
CA GLN A 197 -5.83 10.38 10.79
C GLN A 197 -4.89 11.41 11.43
N GLU A 198 -3.94 10.99 12.27
CA GLU A 198 -2.92 11.88 12.82
C GLU A 198 -2.01 12.45 11.73
N PHE A 199 -1.59 11.62 10.77
CA PHE A 199 -0.86 12.07 9.59
C PHE A 199 -1.65 13.11 8.79
N SER A 200 -2.91 12.82 8.47
CA SER A 200 -3.78 13.75 7.72
C SER A 200 -4.00 15.06 8.46
N ALA A 201 -4.09 15.00 9.81
CA ALA A 201 -4.20 16.19 10.64
C ALA A 201 -2.92 17.03 10.63
N ASP A 202 -1.75 16.42 10.58
CA ASP A 202 -0.45 17.10 10.54
C ASP A 202 -0.14 17.64 9.12
N MET A 203 -0.56 16.95 8.06
CA MET A 203 -0.38 17.42 6.67
C MET A 203 -1.37 18.53 6.27
N GLY A 204 -2.56 18.55 6.88
CA GLY A 204 -3.64 19.46 6.54
C GLY A 204 -4.09 20.34 7.70
N SER A 205 -5.35 20.18 8.10
CA SER A 205 -5.96 20.91 9.22
C SER A 205 -6.57 19.95 10.23
N ARG A 206 -5.98 19.89 11.40
CA ARG A 206 -6.48 19.08 12.54
C ARG A 206 -7.94 19.39 12.88
N THR A 207 -8.34 20.65 12.76
CA THR A 207 -9.73 21.07 13.03
C THR A 207 -10.69 20.52 11.97
N VAL A 208 -10.33 20.59 10.69
CA VAL A 208 -11.17 20.08 9.60
C VAL A 208 -11.27 18.56 9.69
N ASN A 209 -10.14 17.85 9.83
CA ASN A 209 -10.15 16.40 10.02
C ASN A 209 -11.03 15.99 11.20
N ARG A 210 -10.96 16.71 12.33
CA ARG A 210 -11.81 16.41 13.49
C ARG A 210 -13.31 16.60 13.21
N ILE A 211 -13.69 17.56 12.36
CA ILE A 211 -15.09 17.74 11.95
C ILE A 211 -15.56 16.54 11.13
N ASP A 212 -14.73 16.08 10.19
CA ASP A 212 -15.04 14.94 9.33
C ASP A 212 -15.11 13.64 10.13
N ASP A 213 -14.20 13.41 11.08
CA ASP A 213 -14.21 12.27 12.00
C ASP A 213 -15.49 12.23 12.84
N VAL A 214 -15.93 13.38 13.36
CA VAL A 214 -17.18 13.47 14.13
C VAL A 214 -18.40 13.23 13.24
N ALA A 215 -18.38 13.68 11.98
CA ALA A 215 -19.44 13.38 11.03
C ALA A 215 -19.51 11.86 10.77
N MET A 216 -18.38 11.20 10.50
CA MET A 216 -18.29 9.75 10.31
C MET A 216 -18.78 8.99 11.55
N LEU A 217 -18.32 9.37 12.74
CA LEU A 217 -18.75 8.77 14.00
C LEU A 217 -20.27 8.79 14.16
N LYS A 218 -20.91 9.95 13.88
CA LYS A 218 -22.35 10.14 14.06
C LYS A 218 -23.20 9.48 12.98
N THR A 219 -22.73 9.47 11.73
CA THR A 219 -23.56 9.05 10.59
C THR A 219 -23.35 7.58 10.22
N VAL A 220 -22.20 7.00 10.55
CA VAL A 220 -21.85 5.61 10.22
C VAL A 220 -21.69 4.78 11.48
N GLN A 221 -20.70 5.10 12.32
CA GLN A 221 -20.32 4.23 13.43
C GLN A 221 -21.44 4.03 14.47
N PHE A 222 -22.13 5.09 14.88
CA PHE A 222 -23.23 4.95 15.84
C PHE A 222 -24.40 4.11 15.29
N ALA A 223 -24.62 4.16 13.97
CA ALA A 223 -25.62 3.32 13.33
C ALA A 223 -25.20 1.84 13.32
N GLU A 224 -23.94 1.56 13.04
CA GLU A 224 -23.37 0.20 13.10
C GLU A 224 -23.38 -0.35 14.53
N ASP A 225 -22.94 0.43 15.51
CA ASP A 225 -22.87 0.04 16.93
C ASP A 225 -24.25 -0.26 17.53
N SER A 226 -25.30 0.36 16.98
CA SER A 226 -26.71 0.07 17.38
C SER A 226 -27.37 -1.03 16.56
N GLY A 227 -26.69 -1.57 15.56
CA GLY A 227 -27.21 -2.53 14.62
C GLY A 227 -27.00 -4.00 15.04
N PRO A 228 -27.53 -4.96 14.24
CA PRO A 228 -27.41 -6.39 14.53
C PRO A 228 -25.97 -6.94 14.40
N MET A 229 -25.06 -6.18 13.81
CA MET A 229 -23.65 -6.53 13.65
C MET A 229 -22.75 -5.85 14.69
N ALA A 230 -23.31 -5.18 15.70
CA ALA A 230 -22.55 -4.60 16.80
C ALA A 230 -21.82 -5.68 17.62
N HIS A 231 -20.58 -5.41 18.02
CA HIS A 231 -19.72 -6.32 18.78
C HIS A 231 -19.29 -5.69 20.08
#